data_c256ee51817cb370c65cd7a9d2f3fe1c
#
_entry.id   c256ee51817cb370c65cd7a9d2f3fe1c
#
_cell.length_a   1.000
_cell.length_b   1.000
_cell.length_c   1.000
_cell.angle_alpha   90.00
_cell.angle_beta   90.00
_cell.angle_gamma   90.00
#
_symmetry.space_group_name_H-M   'P 1'
#
loop_
_entity.id
_entity.type
_entity.pdbx_description
1 polymer ?
#
loop_
_entity_poly.entity_id
_entity_poly.type
_entity_poly.pdbx_seq_one_letter_code
_entity_poly.pdbx_strand_id
1 'polypeptide(L)'
;MEKKYVTPYDLEGKLPLKQAIPLGLQHVLAMFVGNLTPLILITGGAGCALNDSALLVTLLQNAMLIAGIVTLIQIFAIGPVGAKLPIVMGTSSGFIGVCNSVAVGLGGGTYAYGAIMGASLLGGLFEGVLGFCLKPLRKFFPAIVTGTVVLSIGLSLISVGVGSFGGGANNGDFGSLENLFVGFVVLVVIVALKHGTKGITSYASIFIGIIVGYIVVTIMAQVLPTTYEYVNAAGETITATKSWVLDWQQVKDASWFAVPKLLPVGLKFDARAIIPIGIMFIVTAVETVGDISGITEGGIGREATDKELSGGVVCDGLGSALAAVFGVLPNTSFSQNVGLITMTKVVNKFAIAIGGGFLIACGLFPKLAAIISIMPDSVLGGAAVMMFSSIVVSGIQLVTKNPVTARSVTILSVALGLGYGLGANTTILQHMPDQIQLIFGGSGIVPAAVVAIILNVILPAEKEA
;
A
#
# COMPACT_ATOMS: atom_id res chain seq x y z
N MET A 1 -41.35 -20.71 -5.43
CA MET A 1 -40.19 -19.80 -5.32
C MET A 1 -39.03 -20.48 -6.01
N GLU A 2 -38.66 -20.07 -7.21
CA GLU A 2 -37.45 -20.52 -7.87
C GLU A 2 -36.24 -20.18 -6.96
N LYS A 3 -35.39 -21.17 -6.65
CA LYS A 3 -34.13 -20.92 -6.00
C LYS A 3 -33.29 -20.06 -6.95
N LYS A 4 -33.27 -18.76 -6.75
CA LYS A 4 -32.41 -17.84 -7.51
C LYS A 4 -30.97 -18.26 -7.22
N TYR A 5 -30.30 -18.83 -8.21
CA TYR A 5 -28.88 -19.20 -8.10
C TYR A 5 -28.08 -17.91 -7.94
N VAL A 6 -27.31 -17.81 -6.84
CA VAL A 6 -26.40 -16.69 -6.60
C VAL A 6 -25.22 -16.81 -7.55
N THR A 7 -24.90 -15.73 -8.22
CA THR A 7 -23.78 -15.63 -9.16
C THR A 7 -22.66 -14.75 -8.58
N PRO A 8 -21.44 -14.81 -9.10
CA PRO A 8 -20.34 -13.93 -8.69
C PRO A 8 -20.63 -12.42 -8.90
N TYR A 9 -21.62 -12.10 -9.73
CA TYR A 9 -22.03 -10.75 -10.09
C TYR A 9 -23.13 -10.20 -9.17
N ASP A 10 -23.72 -11.03 -8.31
CA ASP A 10 -24.67 -10.60 -7.29
C ASP A 10 -23.90 -10.13 -6.04
N LEU A 11 -24.21 -8.92 -5.56
CA LEU A 11 -23.55 -8.33 -4.40
C LEU A 11 -23.74 -9.18 -3.14
N GLU A 12 -24.96 -9.66 -2.94
CA GLU A 12 -25.39 -10.43 -1.77
C GLU A 12 -25.61 -11.89 -2.11
N GLY A 13 -25.52 -12.73 -1.07
CA GLY A 13 -25.76 -14.17 -1.16
C GLY A 13 -24.50 -15.02 -1.08
N LYS A 14 -24.68 -16.28 -0.74
CA LYS A 14 -23.57 -17.24 -0.54
C LYS A 14 -23.32 -18.01 -1.83
N LEU A 15 -22.17 -17.83 -2.42
CA LEU A 15 -21.68 -18.65 -3.52
C LEU A 15 -21.25 -20.04 -3.01
N PRO A 16 -21.34 -21.09 -3.87
CA PRO A 16 -20.70 -22.37 -3.56
C PRO A 16 -19.21 -22.19 -3.28
N LEU A 17 -18.68 -22.85 -2.24
CA LEU A 17 -17.27 -22.72 -1.83
C LEU A 17 -16.27 -22.98 -2.96
N LYS A 18 -16.59 -23.94 -3.84
CA LYS A 18 -15.76 -24.24 -5.04
C LYS A 18 -15.56 -23.04 -5.98
N GLN A 19 -16.49 -22.08 -5.98
CA GLN A 19 -16.40 -20.83 -6.77
C GLN A 19 -15.87 -19.68 -5.89
N ALA A 20 -16.35 -19.58 -4.64
CA ALA A 20 -16.02 -18.49 -3.76
C ALA A 20 -14.55 -18.50 -3.33
N ILE A 21 -13.95 -19.67 -3.07
CA ILE A 21 -12.54 -19.78 -2.65
C ILE A 21 -11.58 -19.26 -3.74
N PRO A 22 -11.63 -19.70 -5.01
CA PRO A 22 -10.75 -19.17 -6.04
C PRO A 22 -10.91 -17.67 -6.25
N LEU A 23 -12.14 -17.15 -6.19
CA LEU A 23 -12.41 -15.71 -6.35
C LEU A 23 -11.88 -14.90 -5.17
N GLY A 24 -12.06 -15.38 -3.93
CA GLY A 24 -11.49 -14.74 -2.74
C GLY A 24 -9.96 -14.74 -2.76
N LEU A 25 -9.35 -15.88 -3.08
CA LEU A 25 -7.89 -16.00 -3.22
C LEU A 25 -7.33 -15.09 -4.31
N GLN A 26 -8.03 -14.91 -5.42
CA GLN A 26 -7.64 -13.97 -6.48
C GLN A 26 -7.46 -12.55 -5.94
N HIS A 27 -8.38 -12.08 -5.10
CA HIS A 27 -8.29 -10.76 -4.47
C HIS A 27 -7.13 -10.67 -3.48
N VAL A 28 -6.90 -11.72 -2.68
CA VAL A 28 -5.75 -11.78 -1.77
C VAL A 28 -4.44 -11.76 -2.52
N LEU A 29 -4.28 -12.60 -3.55
CA LEU A 29 -3.05 -12.68 -4.32
C LEU A 29 -2.71 -11.37 -5.06
N ALA A 30 -3.74 -10.60 -5.46
CA ALA A 30 -3.55 -9.31 -6.09
C ALA A 30 -2.99 -8.24 -5.12
N MET A 31 -3.35 -8.31 -3.83
CA MET A 31 -2.95 -7.31 -2.82
C MET A 31 -1.87 -7.79 -1.85
N PHE A 32 -1.60 -9.08 -1.78
CA PHE A 32 -0.78 -9.70 -0.74
C PHE A 32 0.58 -9.03 -0.55
N VAL A 33 1.29 -8.84 -1.64
CA VAL A 33 2.60 -8.20 -1.65
C VAL A 33 2.48 -6.70 -1.33
N GLY A 34 1.51 -6.03 -1.94
CA GLY A 34 1.23 -4.61 -1.69
C GLY A 34 0.93 -4.31 -0.22
N ASN A 35 0.27 -5.24 0.48
CA ASN A 35 0.00 -5.12 1.92
C ASN A 35 1.27 -5.19 2.79
N LEU A 36 2.29 -5.91 2.37
CA LEU A 36 3.48 -6.19 3.17
C LEU A 36 4.66 -5.28 2.80
N THR A 37 4.72 -4.84 1.55
CA THR A 37 5.78 -3.97 1.02
C THR A 37 6.01 -2.69 1.85
N PRO A 38 4.99 -1.92 2.27
CA PRO A 38 5.22 -0.71 3.06
C PRO A 38 5.94 -0.98 4.37
N LEU A 39 5.63 -2.09 5.04
CA LEU A 39 6.30 -2.48 6.28
C LEU A 39 7.77 -2.79 6.05
N ILE A 40 8.08 -3.59 5.03
CA ILE A 40 9.46 -3.95 4.68
C ILE A 40 10.28 -2.69 4.39
N LEU A 41 9.73 -1.76 3.59
CA LEU A 41 10.42 -0.52 3.21
C LEU A 41 10.64 0.43 4.39
N ILE A 42 9.64 0.59 5.26
CA ILE A 42 9.71 1.53 6.39
C ILE A 42 10.53 0.97 7.55
N THR A 43 10.50 -0.34 7.77
CA THR A 43 11.35 -0.99 8.79
C THR A 43 12.79 -1.18 8.32
N GLY A 44 13.02 -1.22 7.01
CA GLY A 44 14.34 -1.36 6.39
C GLY A 44 15.25 -0.14 6.51
N GLY A 45 16.41 -0.22 5.87
CA GLY A 45 17.48 0.78 5.98
C GLY A 45 17.12 2.17 5.48
N ALA A 46 16.19 2.31 4.52
CA ALA A 46 15.73 3.59 4.01
C ALA A 46 14.71 4.29 4.93
N GLY A 47 14.16 3.55 5.90
CA GLY A 47 13.18 4.05 6.88
C GLY A 47 13.74 4.07 8.29
N CYS A 48 13.13 3.27 9.17
CA CYS A 48 13.50 3.20 10.58
C CYS A 48 14.78 2.38 10.87
N ALA A 49 15.27 1.60 9.91
CA ALA A 49 16.43 0.72 10.07
C ALA A 49 16.32 -0.20 11.31
N LEU A 50 15.15 -0.86 11.45
CA LEU A 50 14.91 -1.81 12.53
C LEU A 50 15.68 -3.10 12.25
N ASN A 51 16.84 -3.28 12.89
CA ASN A 51 17.69 -4.45 12.73
C ASN A 51 17.22 -5.64 13.60
N ASP A 52 15.92 -5.88 13.65
CA ASP A 52 15.29 -6.96 14.43
C ASP A 52 14.37 -7.79 13.51
N SER A 53 14.91 -8.91 13.03
CA SER A 53 14.20 -9.83 12.15
C SER A 53 12.96 -10.45 12.81
N ALA A 54 12.99 -10.71 14.11
CA ALA A 54 11.87 -11.30 14.84
C ALA A 54 10.72 -10.28 14.99
N LEU A 55 11.07 -9.00 15.19
CA LEU A 55 10.13 -7.92 15.19
C LEU A 55 9.48 -7.77 13.81
N LEU A 56 10.27 -7.76 12.72
CA LEU A 56 9.74 -7.67 11.36
C LEU A 56 8.74 -8.80 11.06
N VAL A 57 9.07 -10.04 11.41
CA VAL A 57 8.16 -11.20 11.27
C VAL A 57 6.85 -10.95 12.03
N THR A 58 6.93 -10.42 13.25
CA THR A 58 5.74 -10.08 14.06
C THR A 58 4.88 -8.99 13.39
N LEU A 59 5.52 -7.95 12.84
CA LEU A 59 4.82 -6.85 12.16
C LEU A 59 4.13 -7.32 10.88
N LEU A 60 4.80 -8.16 10.08
CA LEU A 60 4.23 -8.76 8.86
C LEU A 60 3.07 -9.71 9.17
N GLN A 61 3.20 -10.50 10.25
CA GLN A 61 2.12 -11.36 10.75
C GLN A 61 0.89 -10.51 11.13
N ASN A 62 1.09 -9.46 11.91
CA ASN A 62 0.04 -8.55 12.32
C ASN A 62 -0.61 -7.85 11.13
N ALA A 63 0.16 -7.47 10.10
CA ALA A 63 -0.38 -6.82 8.90
C ALA A 63 -1.35 -7.70 8.13
N MET A 64 -1.04 -8.98 7.99
CA MET A 64 -1.96 -9.95 7.35
C MET A 64 -3.25 -10.10 8.16
N LEU A 65 -3.14 -10.24 9.48
CA LEU A 65 -4.28 -10.35 10.38
C LEU A 65 -5.20 -9.13 10.28
N ILE A 66 -4.63 -7.92 10.43
CA ILE A 66 -5.39 -6.68 10.46
C ILE A 66 -6.03 -6.40 9.09
N ALA A 67 -5.31 -6.62 8.00
CA ALA A 67 -5.88 -6.51 6.65
C ALA A 67 -7.12 -7.39 6.49
N GLY A 68 -7.08 -8.63 6.97
CA GLY A 68 -8.22 -9.54 6.93
C GLY A 68 -9.38 -9.08 7.82
N ILE A 69 -9.12 -8.65 9.05
CA ILE A 69 -10.15 -8.17 9.98
C ILE A 69 -10.84 -6.92 9.43
N VAL A 70 -10.06 -5.92 9.00
CA VAL A 70 -10.60 -4.65 8.48
C VAL A 70 -11.36 -4.88 7.18
N THR A 71 -10.89 -5.80 6.31
CA THR A 71 -11.63 -6.23 5.11
C THR A 71 -13.01 -6.80 5.48
N LEU A 72 -13.10 -7.67 6.49
CA LEU A 72 -14.39 -8.22 6.91
C LEU A 72 -15.30 -7.15 7.50
N ILE A 73 -14.76 -6.20 8.28
CA ILE A 73 -15.53 -5.07 8.81
C ILE A 73 -16.05 -4.20 7.65
N GLN A 74 -15.23 -3.95 6.63
CA GLN A 74 -15.62 -3.15 5.47
C GLN A 74 -16.77 -3.81 4.68
N ILE A 75 -16.74 -5.14 4.55
CA ILE A 75 -17.72 -5.92 3.80
C ILE A 75 -19.05 -6.07 4.55
N PHE A 76 -19.00 -6.40 5.86
CA PHE A 76 -20.21 -6.74 6.62
C PHE A 76 -20.75 -5.58 7.47
N ALA A 77 -19.91 -4.61 7.75
CA ALA A 77 -20.12 -3.45 8.61
C ALA A 77 -20.50 -3.79 10.06
N ILE A 78 -19.99 -2.99 10.98
CA ILE A 78 -20.35 -3.04 12.42
C ILE A 78 -20.95 -1.67 12.76
N GLY A 79 -22.27 -1.60 12.82
CA GLY A 79 -22.98 -0.33 12.99
C GLY A 79 -22.69 0.64 11.83
N PRO A 80 -22.12 1.83 12.10
CA PRO A 80 -21.77 2.81 11.07
C PRO A 80 -20.38 2.56 10.42
N VAL A 81 -19.63 1.57 10.88
CA VAL A 81 -18.26 1.27 10.43
C VAL A 81 -18.31 0.23 9.33
N GLY A 82 -17.93 0.59 8.11
CA GLY A 82 -17.92 -0.27 6.94
C GLY A 82 -18.88 0.18 5.84
N ALA A 83 -18.44 0.05 4.59
CA ALA A 83 -19.20 0.46 3.41
C ALA A 83 -20.29 -0.55 2.99
N LYS A 84 -20.26 -1.78 3.51
CA LYS A 84 -21.05 -2.93 3.03
C LYS A 84 -20.82 -3.26 1.56
N LEU A 85 -19.61 -3.04 1.10
CA LEU A 85 -19.16 -3.25 -0.28
C LEU A 85 -17.99 -4.25 -0.31
N PRO A 86 -17.71 -4.87 -1.45
CA PRO A 86 -16.62 -5.83 -1.62
C PRO A 86 -15.25 -5.13 -1.69
N ILE A 87 -14.88 -4.40 -0.66
CA ILE A 87 -13.63 -3.65 -0.56
C ILE A 87 -12.60 -4.48 0.19
N VAL A 88 -11.42 -4.64 -0.38
CA VAL A 88 -10.28 -5.26 0.28
C VAL A 88 -9.42 -4.17 0.91
N MET A 89 -9.08 -4.36 2.18
CA MET A 89 -8.31 -3.42 2.98
C MET A 89 -6.91 -3.97 3.26
N GLY A 90 -5.95 -3.10 3.38
CA GLY A 90 -4.59 -3.48 3.77
C GLY A 90 -3.70 -2.27 4.02
N THR A 91 -2.42 -2.52 4.30
CA THR A 91 -1.44 -1.48 4.61
C THR A 91 -1.27 -0.50 3.45
N SER A 92 -1.43 0.78 3.72
CA SER A 92 -1.37 1.83 2.71
C SER A 92 0.05 2.10 2.23
N SER A 93 0.27 1.98 0.94
CA SER A 93 1.52 2.39 0.30
C SER A 93 1.70 3.91 0.27
N GLY A 94 0.61 4.68 0.35
CA GLY A 94 0.66 6.15 0.37
C GLY A 94 1.44 6.73 1.55
N PHE A 95 1.51 5.99 2.67
CA PHE A 95 2.26 6.42 3.85
C PHE A 95 3.77 6.21 3.75
N ILE A 96 4.30 5.45 2.77
CA ILE A 96 5.73 5.11 2.66
C ILE A 96 6.60 6.39 2.69
N GLY A 97 6.30 7.36 1.84
CA GLY A 97 7.10 8.58 1.74
C GLY A 97 7.11 9.41 3.02
N VAL A 98 5.93 9.67 3.60
CA VAL A 98 5.82 10.47 4.82
C VAL A 98 6.42 9.75 6.02
N CYS A 99 6.22 8.43 6.15
CA CYS A 99 6.79 7.66 7.24
C CYS A 99 8.32 7.57 7.14
N ASN A 100 8.89 7.40 5.94
CA ASN A 100 10.34 7.44 5.75
C ASN A 100 10.92 8.83 6.10
N SER A 101 10.26 9.91 5.71
CA SER A 101 10.69 11.26 6.07
C SER A 101 10.65 11.49 7.58
N VAL A 102 9.59 11.05 8.26
CA VAL A 102 9.47 11.10 9.73
C VAL A 102 10.55 10.24 10.37
N ALA A 103 10.79 9.04 9.86
CA ALA A 103 11.83 8.15 10.38
C ALA A 103 13.21 8.80 10.31
N VAL A 104 13.59 9.36 9.18
CA VAL A 104 14.87 10.09 8.99
C VAL A 104 14.92 11.30 9.91
N GLY A 105 13.86 12.11 9.97
CA GLY A 105 13.79 13.32 10.82
C GLY A 105 13.85 13.04 12.32
N LEU A 106 13.52 11.81 12.76
CA LEU A 106 13.58 11.36 14.15
C LEU A 106 14.83 10.50 14.44
N GLY A 107 15.72 10.29 13.47
CA GLY A 107 16.97 9.52 13.64
C GLY A 107 16.77 8.00 13.58
N GLY A 108 15.65 7.52 13.04
CA GLY A 108 15.38 6.08 12.87
C GLY A 108 15.09 5.33 14.15
N GLY A 109 15.25 3.99 14.09
CA GLY A 109 15.11 3.10 15.23
C GLY A 109 13.67 2.91 15.73
N THR A 110 13.56 2.22 16.87
CA THR A 110 12.27 1.89 17.49
C THR A 110 11.51 3.11 17.98
N TYR A 111 12.21 4.20 18.34
CA TYR A 111 11.56 5.45 18.73
C TYR A 111 10.79 6.06 17.55
N ALA A 112 11.44 6.20 16.40
CA ALA A 112 10.82 6.74 15.20
C ALA A 112 9.63 5.90 14.74
N TYR A 113 9.77 4.57 14.76
CA TYR A 113 8.68 3.66 14.44
C TYR A 113 7.52 3.79 15.43
N GLY A 114 7.81 3.86 16.74
CA GLY A 114 6.80 4.12 17.77
C GLY A 114 6.08 5.46 17.61
N ALA A 115 6.79 6.50 17.15
CA ALA A 115 6.20 7.81 16.84
C ALA A 115 5.28 7.75 15.62
N ILE A 116 5.65 6.98 14.59
CA ILE A 116 4.78 6.70 13.44
C ILE A 116 3.52 5.97 13.90
N MET A 117 3.63 4.98 14.78
CA MET A 117 2.46 4.26 15.32
C MET A 117 1.55 5.16 16.16
N GLY A 118 2.11 6.00 17.03
CA GLY A 118 1.33 6.98 17.81
C GLY A 118 0.61 8.00 16.93
N ALA A 119 1.29 8.50 15.90
CA ALA A 119 0.71 9.39 14.90
C ALA A 119 -0.39 8.70 14.09
N SER A 120 -0.17 7.43 13.71
CA SER A 120 -1.15 6.62 12.98
C SER A 120 -2.40 6.33 13.79
N LEU A 121 -2.27 6.10 15.10
CA LEU A 121 -3.41 5.95 16.00
C LEU A 121 -4.28 7.22 16.02
N LEU A 122 -3.66 8.39 16.26
CA LEU A 122 -4.38 9.66 16.31
C LEU A 122 -4.95 10.05 14.93
N GLY A 123 -4.18 9.87 13.88
CA GLY A 123 -4.61 10.15 12.51
C GLY A 123 -5.76 9.25 12.06
N GLY A 124 -5.73 7.96 12.40
CA GLY A 124 -6.82 7.03 12.11
C GLY A 124 -8.11 7.39 12.87
N LEU A 125 -8.02 7.78 14.15
CA LEU A 125 -9.17 8.31 14.89
C LEU A 125 -9.71 9.60 14.25
N PHE A 126 -8.83 10.50 13.82
CA PHE A 126 -9.21 11.72 13.11
C PHE A 126 -9.93 11.40 11.78
N GLU A 127 -9.41 10.48 10.98
CA GLU A 127 -10.06 10.04 9.74
C GLU A 127 -11.42 9.37 9.99
N GLY A 128 -11.53 8.57 11.07
CA GLY A 128 -12.81 8.02 11.51
C GLY A 128 -13.85 9.11 11.79
N VAL A 129 -13.45 10.19 12.48
CA VAL A 129 -14.32 11.36 12.70
C VAL A 129 -14.63 12.09 11.39
N LEU A 130 -13.63 12.25 10.51
CA LEU A 130 -13.81 12.86 9.18
C LEU A 130 -14.85 12.09 8.35
N GLY A 131 -14.85 10.75 8.42
CA GLY A 131 -15.82 9.90 7.74
C GLY A 131 -17.27 10.21 8.14
N PHE A 132 -17.56 10.53 9.40
CA PHE A 132 -18.88 10.97 9.82
C PHE A 132 -19.27 12.33 9.27
N CYS A 133 -18.29 13.18 8.97
CA CYS A 133 -18.50 14.52 8.41
C CYS A 133 -18.34 14.55 6.88
N LEU A 134 -18.26 13.42 6.20
CA LEU A 134 -17.89 13.34 4.78
C LEU A 134 -18.90 13.98 3.85
N LYS A 135 -20.19 13.93 4.17
CA LYS A 135 -21.26 14.45 3.30
C LYS A 135 -21.05 15.91 2.85
N PRO A 136 -20.79 16.90 3.74
CA PRO A 136 -20.49 18.26 3.31
C PRO A 136 -19.13 18.40 2.62
N LEU A 137 -18.21 17.45 2.85
CA LEU A 137 -16.84 17.49 2.33
C LEU A 137 -16.72 16.85 0.93
N ARG A 138 -17.70 16.02 0.51
CA ARG A 138 -17.69 15.31 -0.79
C ARG A 138 -17.45 16.26 -1.98
N LYS A 139 -17.96 17.50 -1.92
CA LYS A 139 -17.76 18.51 -2.96
C LYS A 139 -16.31 18.90 -3.22
N PHE A 140 -15.43 18.65 -2.23
CA PHE A 140 -13.99 18.92 -2.35
C PHE A 140 -13.22 17.78 -3.02
N PHE A 141 -13.86 16.61 -3.19
CA PHE A 141 -13.25 15.38 -3.68
C PHE A 141 -13.89 14.86 -4.99
N PRO A 142 -14.02 15.71 -6.03
CA PRO A 142 -14.44 15.23 -7.35
C PRO A 142 -13.38 14.31 -7.96
N ALA A 143 -13.74 13.55 -9.00
CA ALA A 143 -12.87 12.57 -9.64
C ALA A 143 -11.50 13.14 -10.09
N ILE A 144 -11.45 14.42 -10.49
CA ILE A 144 -10.18 15.07 -10.83
C ILE A 144 -9.24 15.20 -9.62
N VAL A 145 -9.75 15.52 -8.44
CA VAL A 145 -8.94 15.64 -7.21
C VAL A 145 -8.52 14.26 -6.74
N THR A 146 -9.46 13.30 -6.62
CA THR A 146 -9.15 11.93 -6.19
C THR A 146 -8.15 11.27 -7.15
N GLY A 147 -8.37 11.42 -8.45
CA GLY A 147 -7.46 10.89 -9.48
C GLY A 147 -6.08 11.50 -9.44
N THR A 148 -5.97 12.83 -9.23
CA THR A 148 -4.69 13.53 -9.06
C THR A 148 -3.92 13.00 -7.84
N VAL A 149 -4.61 12.78 -6.73
CA VAL A 149 -4.03 12.22 -5.50
C VAL A 149 -3.50 10.81 -5.74
N VAL A 150 -4.33 9.91 -6.28
CA VAL A 150 -3.93 8.52 -6.58
C VAL A 150 -2.77 8.48 -7.56
N LEU A 151 -2.80 9.32 -8.59
CA LEU A 151 -1.71 9.45 -9.58
C LEU A 151 -0.41 9.90 -8.90
N SER A 152 -0.47 10.89 -8.00
CA SER A 152 0.71 11.37 -7.27
C SER A 152 1.29 10.32 -6.33
N ILE A 153 0.44 9.49 -5.69
CA ILE A 153 0.89 8.35 -4.89
C ILE A 153 1.71 7.40 -5.76
N GLY A 154 1.15 6.95 -6.87
CA GLY A 154 1.84 6.03 -7.77
C GLY A 154 3.17 6.57 -8.29
N LEU A 155 3.20 7.82 -8.77
CA LEU A 155 4.42 8.48 -9.26
C LEU A 155 5.50 8.61 -8.19
N SER A 156 5.14 8.99 -6.97
CA SER A 156 6.09 9.11 -5.85
C SER A 156 6.69 7.77 -5.46
N LEU A 157 5.95 6.67 -5.63
CA LEU A 157 6.40 5.33 -5.26
C LEU A 157 7.23 4.63 -6.34
N ILE A 158 7.18 5.06 -7.61
CA ILE A 158 7.98 4.46 -8.68
C ILE A 158 9.47 4.51 -8.34
N SER A 159 9.98 5.65 -7.86
CA SER A 159 11.40 5.79 -7.48
C SER A 159 11.81 4.83 -6.36
N VAL A 160 10.90 4.60 -5.39
CA VAL A 160 11.12 3.63 -4.31
C VAL A 160 11.17 2.20 -4.88
N GLY A 161 10.24 1.87 -5.78
CA GLY A 161 10.24 0.57 -6.46
C GLY A 161 11.51 0.32 -7.28
N VAL A 162 12.00 1.32 -8.01
CA VAL A 162 13.25 1.22 -8.78
C VAL A 162 14.47 1.14 -7.85
N GLY A 163 14.45 1.84 -6.70
CA GLY A 163 15.49 1.70 -5.67
C GLY A 163 15.58 0.27 -5.14
N SER A 164 14.44 -0.35 -4.84
CA SER A 164 14.39 -1.77 -4.46
C SER A 164 14.81 -2.70 -5.60
N PHE A 165 14.44 -2.39 -6.85
CA PHE A 165 14.85 -3.16 -8.04
C PHE A 165 16.37 -3.26 -8.18
N GLY A 166 17.09 -2.18 -7.79
CA GLY A 166 18.56 -2.18 -7.73
C GLY A 166 19.15 -2.93 -6.55
N GLY A 167 18.36 -3.53 -5.68
CA GLY A 167 18.83 -4.26 -4.48
C GLY A 167 18.78 -3.46 -3.19
N GLY A 168 18.07 -2.31 -3.17
CA GLY A 168 17.94 -1.44 -2.00
C GLY A 168 19.06 -0.39 -1.91
N ALA A 169 18.70 0.88 -1.95
CA ALA A 169 19.64 2.01 -2.07
C ALA A 169 20.70 2.11 -0.96
N ASN A 170 20.46 1.49 0.20
CA ASN A 170 21.39 1.49 1.33
C ASN A 170 22.29 0.24 1.40
N ASN A 171 22.12 -0.71 0.49
CA ASN A 171 22.95 -1.91 0.43
C ASN A 171 24.22 -1.64 -0.37
N GLY A 172 25.36 -2.15 0.08
CA GLY A 172 26.64 -1.88 -0.55
C GLY A 172 26.81 -2.52 -1.94
N ASP A 173 25.96 -3.48 -2.31
CA ASP A 173 25.87 -4.08 -3.64
C ASP A 173 24.71 -3.48 -4.49
N PHE A 174 24.20 -2.31 -4.10
CA PHE A 174 23.17 -1.59 -4.86
C PHE A 174 23.58 -1.36 -6.30
N GLY A 175 22.67 -1.64 -7.23
CA GLY A 175 22.91 -1.50 -8.66
C GLY A 175 23.80 -2.59 -9.27
N SER A 176 24.15 -3.63 -8.52
CA SER A 176 24.91 -4.77 -9.07
C SER A 176 24.14 -5.46 -10.19
N LEU A 177 24.87 -6.07 -11.12
CA LEU A 177 24.27 -6.80 -12.25
C LEU A 177 23.37 -7.94 -11.76
N GLU A 178 23.74 -8.57 -10.65
CA GLU A 178 22.96 -9.63 -10.02
C GLU A 178 21.60 -9.12 -9.55
N ASN A 179 21.57 -7.99 -8.82
CA ASN A 179 20.34 -7.38 -8.36
C ASN A 179 19.45 -6.93 -9.53
N LEU A 180 20.02 -6.27 -10.53
CA LEU A 180 19.29 -5.84 -11.73
C LEU A 180 18.73 -7.05 -12.51
N PHE A 181 19.51 -8.12 -12.63
CA PHE A 181 19.06 -9.36 -13.29
C PHE A 181 17.86 -9.98 -12.56
N VAL A 182 17.93 -10.11 -11.24
CA VAL A 182 16.83 -10.67 -10.43
C VAL A 182 15.57 -9.81 -10.57
N GLY A 183 15.67 -8.50 -10.41
CA GLY A 183 14.54 -7.58 -10.58
C GLY A 183 13.93 -7.67 -11.98
N PHE A 184 14.77 -7.73 -13.02
CA PHE A 184 14.33 -7.88 -14.40
C PHE A 184 13.61 -9.20 -14.67
N VAL A 185 14.14 -10.33 -14.19
CA VAL A 185 13.48 -11.64 -14.32
C VAL A 185 12.11 -11.64 -13.68
N VAL A 186 12.00 -11.11 -12.44
CA VAL A 186 10.72 -11.01 -11.73
C VAL A 186 9.72 -10.18 -12.54
N LEU A 187 10.13 -9.00 -13.02
CA LEU A 187 9.27 -8.12 -13.81
C LEU A 187 8.82 -8.79 -15.12
N VAL A 188 9.72 -9.41 -15.85
CA VAL A 188 9.40 -10.13 -17.11
C VAL A 188 8.41 -11.26 -16.87
N VAL A 189 8.60 -12.05 -15.81
CA VAL A 189 7.67 -13.13 -15.44
C VAL A 189 6.28 -12.57 -15.12
N ILE A 190 6.20 -11.49 -14.36
CA ILE A 190 4.92 -10.83 -14.04
C ILE A 190 4.21 -10.39 -15.32
N VAL A 191 4.90 -9.69 -16.22
CA VAL A 191 4.33 -9.21 -17.49
C VAL A 191 3.90 -10.38 -18.37
N ALA A 192 4.74 -11.40 -18.52
CA ALA A 192 4.44 -12.57 -19.32
C ALA A 192 3.20 -13.33 -18.81
N LEU A 193 3.09 -13.53 -17.49
CA LEU A 193 1.93 -14.20 -16.90
C LEU A 193 0.67 -13.34 -16.98
N LYS A 194 0.78 -12.04 -16.75
CA LYS A 194 -0.37 -11.12 -16.78
C LYS A 194 -1.03 -11.06 -18.16
N HIS A 195 -0.25 -11.10 -19.22
CA HIS A 195 -0.73 -11.01 -20.60
C HIS A 195 -0.82 -12.35 -21.34
N GLY A 196 0.04 -13.31 -21.00
CA GLY A 196 0.09 -14.63 -21.66
C GLY A 196 -0.85 -15.65 -21.07
N THR A 197 -1.44 -15.40 -19.89
CA THR A 197 -2.33 -16.35 -19.22
C THR A 197 -3.69 -15.72 -18.89
N LYS A 198 -4.65 -16.55 -18.46
CA LYS A 198 -6.00 -16.11 -18.05
C LYS A 198 -6.35 -16.65 -16.67
N GLY A 199 -7.33 -16.02 -16.02
CA GLY A 199 -7.85 -16.46 -14.72
C GLY A 199 -6.84 -16.25 -13.60
N ILE A 200 -6.79 -17.18 -12.62
CA ILE A 200 -6.01 -17.05 -11.39
C ILE A 200 -4.52 -16.80 -11.68
N THR A 201 -3.94 -17.41 -12.69
CA THR A 201 -2.51 -17.25 -13.03
C THR A 201 -2.16 -15.82 -13.42
N SER A 202 -3.04 -15.18 -14.21
CA SER A 202 -2.87 -13.77 -14.59
C SER A 202 -2.99 -12.83 -13.37
N TYR A 203 -3.94 -13.08 -12.47
CA TYR A 203 -4.14 -12.27 -11.27
C TYR A 203 -3.07 -12.50 -10.20
N ALA A 204 -2.57 -13.74 -10.09
CA ALA A 204 -1.48 -14.11 -9.19
C ALA A 204 -0.08 -13.80 -9.78
N SER A 205 0.01 -13.14 -10.92
CA SER A 205 1.28 -12.92 -11.65
C SER A 205 2.38 -12.31 -10.77
N ILE A 206 2.04 -11.33 -9.91
CA ILE A 206 2.99 -10.70 -8.99
C ILE A 206 3.50 -11.72 -7.98
N PHE A 207 2.61 -12.48 -7.35
CA PHE A 207 2.96 -13.50 -6.38
C PHE A 207 3.83 -14.62 -7.01
N ILE A 208 3.46 -15.10 -8.21
CA ILE A 208 4.23 -16.09 -8.95
C ILE A 208 5.60 -15.52 -9.36
N GLY A 209 5.66 -14.26 -9.80
CA GLY A 209 6.91 -13.59 -10.11
C GLY A 209 7.89 -13.57 -8.93
N ILE A 210 7.40 -13.32 -7.73
CA ILE A 210 8.19 -13.37 -6.49
C ILE A 210 8.68 -14.80 -6.22
N ILE A 211 7.83 -15.82 -6.36
CA ILE A 211 8.25 -17.23 -6.20
C ILE A 211 9.38 -17.56 -7.18
N VAL A 212 9.26 -17.15 -8.44
CA VAL A 212 10.33 -17.32 -9.43
C VAL A 212 11.59 -16.57 -9.02
N GLY A 213 11.45 -15.33 -8.49
CA GLY A 213 12.57 -14.58 -7.93
C GLY A 213 13.31 -15.35 -6.83
N TYR A 214 12.57 -15.94 -5.87
CA TYR A 214 13.17 -16.80 -4.83
C TYR A 214 13.93 -18.00 -5.40
N ILE A 215 13.36 -18.67 -6.42
CA ILE A 215 14.02 -19.78 -7.09
C ILE A 215 15.31 -19.32 -7.76
N VAL A 216 15.27 -18.18 -8.47
CA VAL A 216 16.42 -17.63 -9.18
C VAL A 216 17.55 -17.28 -8.20
N VAL A 217 17.28 -16.55 -7.10
CA VAL A 217 18.32 -16.19 -6.13
C VAL A 217 18.86 -17.42 -5.39
N THR A 218 18.02 -18.44 -5.15
CA THR A 218 18.47 -19.71 -4.57
C THR A 218 19.44 -20.45 -5.50
N ILE A 219 19.18 -20.45 -6.79
CA ILE A 219 20.10 -21.03 -7.78
C ILE A 219 21.37 -20.19 -7.89
N MET A 220 21.25 -18.87 -7.93
CA MET A 220 22.39 -17.96 -7.99
C MET A 220 23.34 -18.17 -6.80
N ALA A 221 22.81 -18.41 -5.60
CA ALA A 221 23.62 -18.65 -4.40
C ALA A 221 24.47 -19.93 -4.47
N GLN A 222 24.17 -20.85 -5.39
CA GLN A 222 24.96 -22.08 -5.62
C GLN A 222 26.08 -21.87 -6.65
N VAL A 223 25.98 -20.86 -7.51
CA VAL A 223 26.86 -20.68 -8.69
C VAL A 223 27.71 -19.41 -8.57
N LEU A 224 27.22 -18.39 -7.85
CA LEU A 224 27.85 -17.07 -7.73
C LEU A 224 28.37 -16.82 -6.31
N PRO A 225 29.40 -15.94 -6.14
CA PRO A 225 29.83 -15.51 -4.83
C PRO A 225 28.69 -14.82 -4.07
N THR A 226 28.43 -15.28 -2.85
CA THR A 226 27.37 -14.75 -1.98
C THR A 226 27.82 -13.57 -1.12
N THR A 227 29.12 -13.28 -1.12
CA THR A 227 29.73 -12.19 -0.37
C THR A 227 30.46 -11.22 -1.29
N TYR A 228 30.69 -10.00 -0.80
CA TYR A 228 31.53 -9.00 -1.42
C TYR A 228 32.35 -8.30 -0.34
N GLU A 229 33.48 -7.74 -0.75
CA GLU A 229 34.37 -6.98 0.14
C GLU A 229 34.23 -5.50 -0.13
N TYR A 230 34.21 -4.70 0.92
CA TYR A 230 34.23 -3.24 0.83
C TYR A 230 35.09 -2.66 1.95
N VAL A 231 35.63 -1.46 1.73
CA VAL A 231 36.41 -0.75 2.73
C VAL A 231 35.48 0.19 3.50
N ASN A 232 35.40 0.05 4.81
CA ASN A 232 34.60 0.92 5.67
C ASN A 232 35.25 2.31 5.85
N ALA A 233 34.55 3.22 6.52
CA ALA A 233 35.03 4.58 6.79
C ALA A 233 36.31 4.61 7.67
N ALA A 234 36.62 3.52 8.39
CA ALA A 234 37.83 3.37 9.19
C ALA A 234 39.01 2.80 8.39
N GLY A 235 38.84 2.49 7.09
CA GLY A 235 39.87 1.92 6.23
C GLY A 235 40.02 0.41 6.36
N GLU A 236 39.11 -0.29 7.03
CA GLU A 236 39.13 -1.74 7.20
C GLU A 236 38.35 -2.44 6.09
N THR A 237 38.90 -3.53 5.55
CA THR A 237 38.18 -4.39 4.59
C THR A 237 37.19 -5.26 5.35
N ILE A 238 35.88 -5.08 5.04
CA ILE A 238 34.79 -5.86 5.61
C ILE A 238 34.19 -6.73 4.53
N THR A 239 33.94 -8.00 4.86
CA THR A 239 33.18 -8.92 4.03
C THR A 239 31.71 -8.85 4.42
N ALA A 240 30.83 -8.53 3.47
CA ALA A 240 29.39 -8.49 3.66
C ALA A 240 28.68 -9.50 2.76
N THR A 241 27.51 -9.97 3.20
CA THR A 241 26.63 -10.81 2.37
C THR A 241 25.91 -9.92 1.36
N LYS A 242 25.79 -10.39 0.12
CA LYS A 242 25.05 -9.68 -0.94
C LYS A 242 23.57 -9.63 -0.60
N SER A 243 22.91 -8.55 -0.97
CA SER A 243 21.51 -8.25 -0.62
C SER A 243 20.48 -9.21 -1.21
N TRP A 244 20.83 -9.93 -2.27
CA TRP A 244 19.97 -10.94 -2.90
C TRP A 244 20.06 -12.34 -2.27
N VAL A 245 20.90 -12.56 -1.26
CA VAL A 245 21.09 -13.86 -0.60
C VAL A 245 20.02 -14.06 0.47
N LEU A 246 19.34 -15.23 0.44
CA LEU A 246 18.26 -15.57 1.37
C LEU A 246 18.79 -16.11 2.70
N ASP A 247 18.31 -15.55 3.81
CA ASP A 247 18.56 -16.10 5.16
C ASP A 247 17.50 -17.14 5.55
N TRP A 248 17.67 -18.37 5.08
CA TRP A 248 16.76 -19.47 5.42
C TRP A 248 16.77 -19.86 6.91
N GLN A 249 17.78 -19.42 7.67
CA GLN A 249 17.82 -19.72 9.10
C GLN A 249 16.69 -19.01 9.83
N GLN A 250 16.41 -17.76 9.48
CA GLN A 250 15.26 -17.00 10.03
C GLN A 250 13.91 -17.71 9.82
N VAL A 251 13.73 -18.37 8.67
CA VAL A 251 12.53 -19.16 8.40
C VAL A 251 12.46 -20.43 9.23
N LYS A 252 13.61 -21.10 9.44
CA LYS A 252 13.67 -22.32 10.28
C LYS A 252 13.33 -22.00 11.73
N ASP A 253 13.81 -20.88 12.25
CA ASP A 253 13.65 -20.46 13.64
C ASP A 253 12.23 -19.93 13.94
N ALA A 254 11.48 -19.49 12.90
CA ALA A 254 10.13 -19.02 13.06
C ALA A 254 9.18 -20.16 13.47
N SER A 255 8.27 -19.89 14.41
CA SER A 255 7.25 -20.83 14.85
C SER A 255 6.18 -21.06 13.77
N TRP A 256 5.53 -22.23 13.80
CA TRP A 256 4.41 -22.49 12.89
C TRP A 256 3.16 -21.69 13.23
N PHE A 257 2.91 -21.47 14.53
CA PHE A 257 1.75 -20.76 15.02
C PHE A 257 2.15 -19.81 16.14
N ALA A 258 1.66 -18.58 16.08
CA ALA A 258 1.76 -17.61 17.17
C ALA A 258 0.55 -16.69 17.19
N VAL A 259 0.21 -16.25 18.40
CA VAL A 259 -0.81 -15.22 18.58
C VAL A 259 -0.21 -13.87 18.26
N PRO A 260 -0.90 -13.03 17.45
CA PRO A 260 -0.45 -11.69 17.14
C PRO A 260 -0.19 -10.85 18.39
N LYS A 261 0.90 -10.08 18.39
CA LYS A 261 1.31 -9.27 19.53
C LYS A 261 0.72 -7.86 19.45
N LEU A 262 0.17 -7.41 20.57
CA LEU A 262 -0.23 -6.01 20.76
C LEU A 262 0.98 -5.15 21.13
N LEU A 263 1.01 -3.95 20.63
CA LEU A 263 2.02 -2.91 20.92
C LEU A 263 3.48 -3.43 20.84
N PRO A 264 3.86 -4.13 19.75
CA PRO A 264 5.18 -4.76 19.66
C PRO A 264 6.34 -3.76 19.76
N VAL A 265 6.10 -2.50 19.40
CA VAL A 265 7.09 -1.39 19.50
C VAL A 265 6.65 -0.32 20.51
N GLY A 266 5.40 -0.39 20.96
CA GLY A 266 4.78 0.66 21.77
C GLY A 266 4.38 1.89 20.94
N LEU A 267 3.68 2.83 21.60
CA LEU A 267 3.24 4.09 20.99
C LEU A 267 4.07 5.23 21.56
N LYS A 268 4.55 6.11 20.69
CA LYS A 268 5.17 7.38 21.05
C LYS A 268 4.39 8.52 20.39
N PHE A 269 4.28 9.64 21.07
CA PHE A 269 3.53 10.79 20.54
C PHE A 269 4.51 11.94 20.35
N ASP A 270 4.85 12.21 19.08
CA ASP A 270 5.77 13.27 18.68
C ASP A 270 5.07 14.14 17.62
N ALA A 271 5.02 15.46 17.84
CA ALA A 271 4.35 16.38 16.93
C ALA A 271 4.95 16.35 15.51
N ARG A 272 6.25 16.04 15.39
CA ARG A 272 6.95 15.91 14.09
C ARG A 272 6.44 14.72 13.27
N ALA A 273 5.85 13.72 13.93
CA ALA A 273 5.19 12.59 13.26
C ALA A 273 3.68 12.85 13.09
N ILE A 274 3.01 13.37 14.14
CA ILE A 274 1.56 13.52 14.19
C ILE A 274 1.05 14.43 13.07
N ILE A 275 1.72 15.55 12.82
CA ILE A 275 1.25 16.56 11.85
C ILE A 275 1.34 16.01 10.40
N PRO A 276 2.49 15.56 9.87
CA PRO A 276 2.58 15.10 8.49
C PRO A 276 1.75 13.81 8.26
N ILE A 277 1.75 12.89 9.21
CA ILE A 277 0.94 11.66 9.12
C ILE A 277 -0.56 11.99 9.22
N GLY A 278 -0.97 12.92 10.08
CA GLY A 278 -2.34 13.39 10.18
C GLY A 278 -2.86 14.01 8.88
N ILE A 279 -2.03 14.79 8.18
CA ILE A 279 -2.37 15.34 6.86
C ILE A 279 -2.54 14.19 5.84
N MET A 280 -1.70 13.17 5.90
CA MET A 280 -1.81 12.01 5.00
C MET A 280 -3.13 11.26 5.18
N PHE A 281 -3.73 11.25 6.36
CA PHE A 281 -5.05 10.68 6.59
C PHE A 281 -6.19 11.42 5.87
N ILE A 282 -6.03 12.71 5.58
CA ILE A 282 -6.97 13.42 4.69
C ILE A 282 -6.82 12.89 3.26
N VAL A 283 -5.59 12.59 2.86
CA VAL A 283 -5.29 12.05 1.52
C VAL A 283 -5.89 10.66 1.34
N THR A 284 -5.74 9.77 2.34
CA THR A 284 -6.32 8.42 2.30
C THR A 284 -7.84 8.43 2.34
N ALA A 285 -8.46 9.34 3.08
CA ALA A 285 -9.91 9.53 3.01
C ALA A 285 -10.39 9.86 1.58
N VAL A 286 -9.62 10.69 0.85
CA VAL A 286 -9.90 10.99 -0.57
C VAL A 286 -9.72 9.75 -1.44
N GLU A 287 -8.64 8.98 -1.24
CA GLU A 287 -8.38 7.72 -1.95
C GLU A 287 -9.52 6.73 -1.74
N THR A 288 -9.94 6.50 -0.51
CA THR A 288 -11.04 5.58 -0.16
C THR A 288 -12.38 6.00 -0.79
N VAL A 289 -12.68 7.31 -0.84
CA VAL A 289 -13.86 7.82 -1.57
C VAL A 289 -13.77 7.47 -3.06
N GLY A 290 -12.59 7.61 -3.67
CA GLY A 290 -12.33 7.24 -5.06
C GLY A 290 -12.53 5.75 -5.32
N ASP A 291 -11.99 4.92 -4.47
CA ASP A 291 -12.06 3.46 -4.57
C ASP A 291 -13.49 2.94 -4.39
N ILE A 292 -14.23 3.46 -3.41
CA ILE A 292 -15.65 3.13 -3.22
C ILE A 292 -16.47 3.50 -4.46
N SER A 293 -16.24 4.70 -5.00
CA SER A 293 -16.90 5.15 -6.23
C SER A 293 -16.52 4.27 -7.42
N GLY A 294 -15.24 3.87 -7.52
CA GLY A 294 -14.77 2.94 -8.55
C GLY A 294 -15.45 1.57 -8.49
N ILE A 295 -15.63 1.00 -7.29
CA ILE A 295 -16.33 -0.28 -7.09
C ILE A 295 -17.81 -0.16 -7.42
N THR A 296 -18.49 0.87 -6.92
CA THR A 296 -19.94 1.01 -7.11
C THR A 296 -20.29 1.32 -8.55
N GLU A 297 -19.59 2.21 -9.20
CA GLU A 297 -19.85 2.57 -10.59
C GLU A 297 -19.27 1.54 -11.57
N GLY A 298 -17.98 1.18 -11.37
CA GLY A 298 -17.29 0.25 -12.26
C GLY A 298 -17.72 -1.21 -12.08
N GLY A 299 -17.96 -1.65 -10.86
CA GLY A 299 -18.35 -3.02 -10.52
C GLY A 299 -19.87 -3.24 -10.52
N ILE A 300 -20.60 -2.40 -9.79
CA ILE A 300 -22.04 -2.59 -9.49
C ILE A 300 -22.92 -1.86 -10.49
N GLY A 301 -22.43 -0.80 -11.15
CA GLY A 301 -23.16 -0.03 -12.16
C GLY A 301 -24.09 1.05 -11.56
N ARG A 302 -23.76 1.59 -10.37
CA ARG A 302 -24.49 2.69 -9.73
C ARG A 302 -23.55 3.62 -8.97
N GLU A 303 -23.98 4.81 -8.67
CA GLU A 303 -23.25 5.70 -7.78
C GLU A 303 -23.19 5.19 -6.34
N ALA A 304 -22.14 5.58 -5.64
CA ALA A 304 -22.00 5.32 -4.21
C ALA A 304 -22.97 6.18 -3.39
N THR A 305 -23.58 5.57 -2.40
CA THR A 305 -24.43 6.30 -1.45
C THR A 305 -23.59 7.02 -0.39
N ASP A 306 -24.13 8.11 0.19
CA ASP A 306 -23.44 8.81 1.29
C ASP A 306 -23.10 7.89 2.47
N LYS A 307 -23.96 6.87 2.74
CA LYS A 307 -23.71 5.90 3.81
C LYS A 307 -22.55 4.96 3.50
N GLU A 308 -22.41 4.54 2.25
CA GLU A 308 -21.29 3.69 1.81
C GLU A 308 -19.97 4.46 1.89
N LEU A 309 -19.95 5.69 1.40
CA LEU A 309 -18.79 6.56 1.46
C LEU A 309 -18.39 6.86 2.91
N SER A 310 -19.34 7.31 3.73
CA SER A 310 -19.11 7.61 5.14
C SER A 310 -18.64 6.39 5.92
N GLY A 311 -19.38 5.27 5.82
CA GLY A 311 -19.04 4.03 6.50
C GLY A 311 -17.68 3.46 6.07
N GLY A 312 -17.33 3.60 4.79
CA GLY A 312 -16.04 3.17 4.26
C GLY A 312 -14.88 3.97 4.83
N VAL A 313 -14.97 5.31 4.84
CA VAL A 313 -13.93 6.18 5.41
C VAL A 313 -13.83 6.01 6.94
N VAL A 314 -14.95 5.84 7.64
CA VAL A 314 -14.93 5.53 9.08
C VAL A 314 -14.19 4.21 9.34
N CYS A 315 -14.42 3.19 8.50
CA CYS A 315 -13.73 1.91 8.62
C CYS A 315 -12.23 2.02 8.28
N ASP A 316 -11.87 2.85 7.31
CA ASP A 316 -10.47 3.13 6.95
C ASP A 316 -9.73 3.73 8.14
N GLY A 317 -10.25 4.81 8.71
CA GLY A 317 -9.65 5.47 9.86
C GLY A 317 -9.57 4.59 11.10
N LEU A 318 -10.69 3.96 11.52
CA LEU A 318 -10.69 3.09 12.70
C LEU A 318 -9.87 1.81 12.48
N GLY A 319 -9.83 1.28 11.24
CA GLY A 319 -8.96 0.17 10.85
C GLY A 319 -7.48 0.55 10.97
N SER A 320 -7.12 1.78 10.58
CA SER A 320 -5.77 2.33 10.75
C SER A 320 -5.39 2.54 12.22
N ALA A 321 -6.33 3.02 13.04
CA ALA A 321 -6.12 3.13 14.48
C ALA A 321 -5.89 1.75 15.13
N LEU A 322 -6.68 0.74 14.72
CA LEU A 322 -6.49 -0.64 15.14
C LEU A 322 -5.13 -1.19 14.68
N ALA A 323 -4.74 -0.92 13.43
CA ALA A 323 -3.46 -1.32 12.86
C ALA A 323 -2.29 -0.79 13.69
N ALA A 324 -2.33 0.48 14.08
CA ALA A 324 -1.30 1.12 14.91
C ALA A 324 -1.10 0.42 16.26
N VAL A 325 -2.19 -0.06 16.89
CA VAL A 325 -2.13 -0.84 18.15
C VAL A 325 -1.41 -2.18 17.94
N PHE A 326 -1.49 -2.75 16.76
CA PHE A 326 -0.76 -3.97 16.39
C PHE A 326 0.62 -3.68 15.79
N GLY A 327 1.09 -2.43 15.81
CA GLY A 327 2.37 -2.01 15.24
C GLY A 327 2.39 -2.04 13.71
N VAL A 328 1.23 -2.03 13.07
CA VAL A 328 1.09 -2.03 11.61
C VAL A 328 0.83 -0.60 11.14
N LEU A 329 1.36 -0.27 9.97
CA LEU A 329 1.12 1.00 9.31
C LEU A 329 -0.36 1.20 8.96
N PRO A 330 -0.82 2.43 8.73
CA PRO A 330 -2.21 2.71 8.41
C PRO A 330 -2.76 1.83 7.28
N ASN A 331 -4.00 1.40 7.45
CA ASN A 331 -4.75 0.66 6.45
C ASN A 331 -5.44 1.60 5.47
N THR A 332 -5.70 1.12 4.25
CA THR A 332 -6.57 1.79 3.27
C THR A 332 -7.19 0.76 2.34
N SER A 333 -8.16 1.19 1.53
CA SER A 333 -8.69 0.40 0.43
C SER A 333 -7.63 0.15 -0.65
N PHE A 334 -7.66 -1.02 -1.28
CA PHE A 334 -6.70 -1.40 -2.31
C PHE A 334 -7.22 -1.09 -3.71
N SER A 335 -6.71 -0.03 -4.33
CA SER A 335 -7.10 0.40 -5.69
C SER A 335 -6.86 -0.67 -6.75
N GLN A 336 -5.87 -1.56 -6.59
CA GLN A 336 -5.65 -2.71 -7.47
C GLN A 336 -6.83 -3.67 -7.47
N ASN A 337 -7.45 -3.87 -6.30
CA ASN A 337 -8.63 -4.72 -6.14
C ASN A 337 -9.87 -4.05 -6.72
N VAL A 338 -9.95 -2.73 -6.69
CA VAL A 338 -10.99 -1.94 -7.39
C VAL A 338 -10.89 -2.18 -8.91
N GLY A 339 -9.69 -2.09 -9.46
CA GLY A 339 -9.44 -2.42 -10.88
C GLY A 339 -9.85 -3.85 -11.23
N LEU A 340 -9.56 -4.81 -10.34
CA LEU A 340 -9.96 -6.21 -10.51
C LEU A 340 -11.49 -6.36 -10.56
N ILE A 341 -12.21 -5.74 -9.63
CA ILE A 341 -13.69 -5.75 -9.60
C ILE A 341 -14.26 -5.11 -10.86
N THR A 342 -13.71 -3.97 -11.27
CA THR A 342 -14.16 -3.25 -12.46
C THR A 342 -14.01 -4.07 -13.74
N MET A 343 -12.91 -4.84 -13.84
CA MET A 343 -12.64 -5.69 -15.00
C MET A 343 -13.45 -6.99 -15.00
N THR A 344 -13.56 -7.64 -13.85
CA THR A 344 -14.20 -8.97 -13.74
C THR A 344 -15.68 -8.89 -13.46
N LYS A 345 -16.16 -7.74 -12.95
CA LYS A 345 -17.53 -7.53 -12.43
C LYS A 345 -17.90 -8.48 -11.28
N VAL A 346 -16.92 -9.13 -10.67
CA VAL A 346 -17.10 -9.98 -9.48
C VAL A 346 -17.27 -9.09 -8.26
N VAL A 347 -18.50 -8.96 -7.79
CA VAL A 347 -18.85 -8.08 -6.66
C VAL A 347 -19.39 -8.85 -5.45
N ASN A 348 -19.39 -10.17 -5.49
CA ASN A 348 -19.97 -10.97 -4.42
C ASN A 348 -19.18 -10.85 -3.11
N LYS A 349 -19.82 -10.28 -2.09
CA LYS A 349 -19.23 -10.01 -0.78
C LYS A 349 -18.75 -11.28 -0.07
N PHE A 350 -19.49 -12.40 -0.21
CA PHE A 350 -19.12 -13.65 0.43
C PHE A 350 -17.82 -14.23 -0.15
N ALA A 351 -17.62 -14.14 -1.47
CA ALA A 351 -16.39 -14.58 -2.10
C ALA A 351 -15.18 -13.76 -1.60
N ILE A 352 -15.30 -12.44 -1.52
CA ILE A 352 -14.21 -11.57 -1.07
C ILE A 352 -13.97 -11.72 0.43
N ALA A 353 -15.02 -11.94 1.23
CA ALA A 353 -14.89 -12.23 2.65
C ALA A 353 -14.09 -13.52 2.94
N ILE A 354 -14.18 -14.54 2.06
CA ILE A 354 -13.31 -15.73 2.17
C ILE A 354 -11.84 -15.34 2.03
N GLY A 355 -11.52 -14.39 1.15
CA GLY A 355 -10.18 -13.82 1.04
C GLY A 355 -9.73 -13.14 2.33
N GLY A 356 -10.59 -12.32 2.94
CA GLY A 356 -10.34 -11.73 4.27
C GLY A 356 -10.08 -12.78 5.35
N GLY A 357 -10.87 -13.86 5.37
CA GLY A 357 -10.66 -15.00 6.27
C GLY A 357 -9.32 -15.71 6.04
N PHE A 358 -8.89 -15.82 4.77
CA PHE A 358 -7.58 -16.38 4.43
C PHE A 358 -6.43 -15.48 4.92
N LEU A 359 -6.55 -14.16 4.80
CA LEU A 359 -5.55 -13.22 5.36
C LEU A 359 -5.44 -13.35 6.88
N ILE A 360 -6.57 -13.48 7.59
CA ILE A 360 -6.56 -13.73 9.04
C ILE A 360 -5.82 -15.03 9.35
N ALA A 361 -6.10 -16.10 8.60
CA ALA A 361 -5.41 -17.36 8.78
C ALA A 361 -3.89 -17.20 8.53
N CYS A 362 -3.47 -16.53 7.46
CA CYS A 362 -2.06 -16.23 7.19
C CYS A 362 -1.40 -15.46 8.35
N GLY A 363 -2.11 -14.53 8.97
CA GLY A 363 -1.65 -13.77 10.14
C GLY A 363 -1.43 -14.60 11.40
N LEU A 364 -1.87 -15.87 11.44
CA LEU A 364 -1.60 -16.79 12.55
C LEU A 364 -0.37 -17.69 12.31
N PHE A 365 0.26 -17.61 11.12
CA PHE A 365 1.39 -18.43 10.73
C PHE A 365 2.68 -17.60 10.57
N PRO A 366 3.48 -17.38 11.64
CA PRO A 366 4.74 -16.63 11.59
C PRO A 366 5.72 -17.14 10.52
N LYS A 367 5.69 -18.42 10.24
CA LYS A 367 6.54 -19.04 9.21
C LYS A 367 6.32 -18.42 7.83
N LEU A 368 5.09 -18.08 7.49
CA LEU A 368 4.78 -17.37 6.25
C LEU A 368 5.32 -15.94 6.26
N ALA A 369 5.16 -15.25 7.39
CA ALA A 369 5.73 -13.91 7.58
C ALA A 369 7.28 -13.93 7.50
N ALA A 370 7.92 -14.96 8.05
CA ALA A 370 9.37 -15.15 7.96
C ALA A 370 9.86 -15.39 6.53
N ILE A 371 9.13 -16.17 5.73
CA ILE A 371 9.44 -16.32 4.30
C ILE A 371 9.43 -14.96 3.59
N ILE A 372 8.46 -14.11 3.93
CA ILE A 372 8.32 -12.80 3.29
C ILE A 372 9.40 -11.82 3.81
N SER A 373 9.76 -11.90 5.10
CA SER A 373 10.75 -10.99 5.69
C SER A 373 12.17 -11.17 5.12
N ILE A 374 12.50 -12.36 4.61
CA ILE A 374 13.79 -12.63 3.97
C ILE A 374 13.80 -12.31 2.47
N MET A 375 12.72 -11.72 1.95
CA MET A 375 12.61 -11.39 0.53
C MET A 375 13.67 -10.35 0.12
N PRO A 376 14.55 -10.67 -0.86
CA PRO A 376 15.52 -9.72 -1.34
C PRO A 376 14.88 -8.46 -1.93
N ASP A 377 15.51 -7.31 -1.69
CA ASP A 377 15.03 -6.03 -2.22
C ASP A 377 14.86 -6.07 -3.75
N SER A 378 15.74 -6.74 -4.48
CA SER A 378 15.66 -6.88 -5.94
C SER A 378 14.44 -7.68 -6.39
N VAL A 379 14.05 -8.72 -5.66
CA VAL A 379 12.81 -9.49 -5.92
C VAL A 379 11.59 -8.62 -5.62
N LEU A 380 11.60 -7.93 -4.46
CA LEU A 380 10.57 -6.98 -4.09
C LEU A 380 10.43 -5.87 -5.13
N GLY A 381 11.54 -5.31 -5.60
CA GLY A 381 11.59 -4.22 -6.56
C GLY A 381 11.01 -4.58 -7.92
N GLY A 382 11.29 -5.79 -8.43
CA GLY A 382 10.68 -6.31 -9.66
C GLY A 382 9.14 -6.34 -9.58
N ALA A 383 8.60 -6.72 -8.44
CA ALA A 383 7.17 -6.70 -8.15
C ALA A 383 6.65 -5.26 -7.91
N ALA A 384 7.37 -4.46 -7.13
CA ALA A 384 6.99 -3.11 -6.72
C ALA A 384 6.86 -2.14 -7.91
N VAL A 385 7.74 -2.22 -8.90
CA VAL A 385 7.63 -1.44 -10.14
C VAL A 385 6.28 -1.67 -10.80
N MET A 386 5.83 -2.93 -10.91
CA MET A 386 4.52 -3.23 -11.51
C MET A 386 3.36 -2.77 -10.62
N MET A 387 3.46 -2.93 -9.30
CA MET A 387 2.41 -2.53 -8.35
C MET A 387 2.24 -1.01 -8.35
N PHE A 388 3.32 -0.26 -8.17
CA PHE A 388 3.26 1.20 -8.08
C PHE A 388 2.85 1.84 -9.40
N SER A 389 3.31 1.30 -10.54
CA SER A 389 2.83 1.72 -11.85
C SER A 389 1.34 1.43 -12.06
N SER A 390 0.80 0.37 -11.45
CA SER A 390 -0.65 0.11 -11.49
C SER A 390 -1.46 1.17 -10.75
N ILE A 391 -0.93 1.74 -9.66
CA ILE A 391 -1.55 2.86 -8.96
C ILE A 391 -1.59 4.10 -9.86
N VAL A 392 -0.50 4.38 -10.60
CA VAL A 392 -0.48 5.47 -11.59
C VAL A 392 -1.60 5.29 -12.62
N VAL A 393 -1.75 4.08 -13.17
CA VAL A 393 -2.80 3.78 -14.14
C VAL A 393 -4.20 3.97 -13.54
N SER A 394 -4.43 3.55 -12.28
CA SER A 394 -5.69 3.80 -11.56
C SER A 394 -5.98 5.29 -11.41
N GLY A 395 -4.96 6.10 -11.08
CA GLY A 395 -5.07 7.55 -11.04
C GLY A 395 -5.46 8.16 -12.40
N ILE A 396 -4.83 7.69 -13.50
CA ILE A 396 -5.19 8.10 -14.86
C ILE A 396 -6.65 7.76 -15.17
N GLN A 397 -7.11 6.57 -14.84
CA GLN A 397 -8.50 6.15 -15.06
C GLN A 397 -9.50 7.04 -14.31
N LEU A 398 -9.18 7.44 -13.07
CA LEU A 398 -10.01 8.37 -12.30
C LEU A 398 -10.04 9.76 -12.92
N VAL A 399 -8.88 10.31 -13.34
CA VAL A 399 -8.78 11.62 -13.97
C VAL A 399 -9.55 11.67 -15.29
N THR A 400 -9.49 10.60 -16.08
CA THR A 400 -10.13 10.51 -17.42
C THR A 400 -11.56 9.99 -17.36
N LYS A 401 -12.10 9.74 -16.17
CA LYS A 401 -13.50 9.30 -15.99
C LYS A 401 -14.51 10.27 -16.55
N ASN A 402 -14.26 11.57 -16.37
CA ASN A 402 -15.03 12.66 -16.95
C ASN A 402 -14.24 13.30 -18.10
N PRO A 403 -14.88 13.99 -19.03
CA PRO A 403 -14.17 14.75 -20.08
C PRO A 403 -13.13 15.67 -19.45
N VAL A 404 -11.91 15.64 -20.01
CA VAL A 404 -10.80 16.46 -19.51
C VAL A 404 -10.97 17.88 -20.05
N THR A 405 -11.23 18.82 -19.16
CA THR A 405 -11.49 20.22 -19.46
C THR A 405 -10.26 21.09 -19.17
N ALA A 406 -10.27 22.34 -19.59
CA ALA A 406 -9.18 23.29 -19.31
C ALA A 406 -8.97 23.46 -17.79
N ARG A 407 -10.08 23.46 -17.01
CA ARG A 407 -10.01 23.50 -15.54
C ARG A 407 -9.34 22.26 -14.99
N SER A 408 -9.75 21.08 -15.44
CA SER A 408 -9.16 19.79 -15.03
C SER A 408 -7.67 19.71 -15.37
N VAL A 409 -7.27 20.16 -16.56
CA VAL A 409 -5.85 20.24 -16.97
C VAL A 409 -5.07 21.13 -16.04
N THR A 410 -5.59 22.31 -15.68
CA THR A 410 -4.91 23.23 -14.76
C THR A 410 -4.71 22.61 -13.39
N ILE A 411 -5.76 22.00 -12.80
CA ILE A 411 -5.66 21.34 -11.50
C ILE A 411 -4.60 20.25 -11.53
N LEU A 412 -4.67 19.34 -12.50
CA LEU A 412 -3.76 18.23 -12.65
C LEU A 412 -2.30 18.70 -12.85
N SER A 413 -2.08 19.64 -13.79
CA SER A 413 -0.73 20.08 -14.14
C SER A 413 -0.03 20.78 -12.98
N VAL A 414 -0.72 21.71 -12.30
CA VAL A 414 -0.11 22.45 -11.18
C VAL A 414 0.08 21.53 -9.97
N ALA A 415 -0.92 20.69 -9.65
CA ALA A 415 -0.83 19.78 -8.51
C ALA A 415 0.29 18.74 -8.69
N LEU A 416 0.41 18.11 -9.86
CA LEU A 416 1.48 17.15 -10.13
C LEU A 416 2.84 17.86 -10.26
N GLY A 417 2.89 19.01 -10.93
CA GLY A 417 4.13 19.77 -11.10
C GLY A 417 4.74 20.18 -9.77
N LEU A 418 3.94 20.74 -8.86
CA LEU A 418 4.40 21.11 -7.52
C LEU A 418 4.61 19.88 -6.64
N GLY A 419 3.68 18.90 -6.67
CA GLY A 419 3.76 17.71 -5.85
C GLY A 419 5.02 16.90 -6.18
N TYR A 420 5.12 16.40 -7.39
CA TYR A 420 6.27 15.62 -7.82
C TYR A 420 7.57 16.43 -7.79
N GLY A 421 7.51 17.72 -8.19
CA GLY A 421 8.68 18.60 -8.19
C GLY A 421 9.27 18.83 -6.80
N LEU A 422 8.43 19.06 -5.78
CA LEU A 422 8.89 19.21 -4.38
C LEU A 422 9.41 17.87 -3.82
N GLY A 423 8.74 16.75 -4.13
CA GLY A 423 9.19 15.43 -3.73
C GLY A 423 10.55 15.03 -4.34
N ALA A 424 10.81 15.46 -5.58
CA ALA A 424 12.08 15.20 -6.28
C ALA A 424 13.22 16.16 -5.86
N ASN A 425 12.89 17.39 -5.44
CA ASN A 425 13.85 18.46 -5.09
C ASN A 425 13.59 19.01 -3.69
N THR A 426 13.75 18.17 -2.68
CA THR A 426 13.49 18.53 -1.27
C THR A 426 14.35 19.69 -0.77
N THR A 427 15.54 19.91 -1.37
CA THR A 427 16.46 21.00 -1.04
C THR A 427 15.87 22.39 -1.25
N ILE A 428 14.85 22.55 -2.10
CA ILE A 428 14.16 23.84 -2.30
C ILE A 428 13.50 24.33 -0.99
N LEU A 429 13.18 23.44 -0.08
CA LEU A 429 12.54 23.74 1.21
C LEU A 429 13.54 23.94 2.37
N GLN A 430 14.86 23.87 2.12
CA GLN A 430 15.92 23.89 3.14
C GLN A 430 15.91 25.12 4.07
N HIS A 431 15.34 26.23 3.62
CA HIS A 431 15.21 27.45 4.43
C HIS A 431 13.82 27.64 5.08
N MET A 432 12.93 26.67 4.89
CA MET A 432 11.62 26.64 5.55
C MET A 432 11.73 26.01 6.94
N PRO A 433 10.79 26.31 7.85
CA PRO A 433 10.71 25.62 9.14
C PRO A 433 10.68 24.09 8.96
N ASP A 434 11.30 23.36 9.89
CA ASP A 434 11.44 21.90 9.84
C ASP A 434 10.11 21.18 9.60
N GLN A 435 9.03 21.69 10.21
CA GLN A 435 7.68 21.15 10.01
C GLN A 435 7.21 21.26 8.57
N ILE A 436 7.50 22.36 7.88
CA ILE A 436 7.18 22.56 6.47
C ILE A 436 8.00 21.62 5.61
N GLN A 437 9.30 21.45 5.93
CA GLN A 437 10.17 20.50 5.22
C GLN A 437 9.65 19.06 5.37
N LEU A 438 9.24 18.64 6.56
CA LEU A 438 8.70 17.31 6.81
C LEU A 438 7.36 17.07 6.09
N ILE A 439 6.46 18.06 6.06
CA ILE A 439 5.14 17.94 5.43
C ILE A 439 5.26 17.91 3.90
N PHE A 440 6.01 18.83 3.33
CA PHE A 440 6.02 19.05 1.87
C PHE A 440 7.23 18.43 1.17
N GLY A 441 8.32 18.14 1.88
CA GLY A 441 9.52 17.50 1.35
C GLY A 441 9.53 15.98 1.52
N GLY A 442 8.71 15.43 2.42
CA GLY A 442 8.69 13.98 2.72
C GLY A 442 8.14 13.12 1.58
N SER A 443 7.17 13.64 0.84
CA SER A 443 6.67 13.00 -0.38
C SER A 443 5.94 14.02 -1.23
N GLY A 444 5.91 13.80 -2.55
CA GLY A 444 5.14 14.65 -3.47
C GLY A 444 3.62 14.55 -3.33
N ILE A 445 3.14 13.62 -2.51
CA ILE A 445 1.72 13.28 -2.37
C ILE A 445 0.96 14.41 -1.66
N VAL A 446 1.48 14.84 -0.49
CA VAL A 446 0.84 15.89 0.33
C VAL A 446 0.72 17.22 -0.45
N PRO A 447 1.79 17.78 -1.03
CA PRO A 447 1.67 19.01 -1.81
C PRO A 447 0.75 18.84 -3.03
N ALA A 448 0.77 17.71 -3.72
CA ALA A 448 -0.15 17.44 -4.83
C ALA A 448 -1.62 17.47 -4.36
N ALA A 449 -1.94 16.80 -3.26
CA ALA A 449 -3.29 16.75 -2.71
C ALA A 449 -3.78 18.14 -2.27
N VAL A 450 -2.95 18.87 -1.52
CA VAL A 450 -3.29 20.23 -1.04
C VAL A 450 -3.54 21.18 -2.21
N VAL A 451 -2.67 21.17 -3.21
CA VAL A 451 -2.81 22.03 -4.40
C VAL A 451 -4.05 21.63 -5.20
N ALA A 452 -4.31 20.34 -5.40
CA ALA A 452 -5.50 19.89 -6.14
C ALA A 452 -6.80 20.33 -5.44
N ILE A 453 -6.88 20.19 -4.12
CA ILE A 453 -8.05 20.63 -3.34
C ILE A 453 -8.21 22.15 -3.42
N ILE A 454 -7.14 22.92 -3.19
CA ILE A 454 -7.17 24.39 -3.23
C ILE A 454 -7.63 24.87 -4.61
N LEU A 455 -7.02 24.38 -5.69
CA LEU A 455 -7.39 24.77 -7.04
C LEU A 455 -8.83 24.37 -7.38
N ASN A 456 -9.28 23.21 -6.91
CA ASN A 456 -10.67 22.80 -7.10
C ASN A 456 -11.68 23.74 -6.43
N VAL A 457 -11.29 24.40 -5.33
CA VAL A 457 -12.15 25.38 -4.64
C VAL A 457 -12.08 26.77 -5.29
N ILE A 458 -10.90 27.20 -5.70
CA ILE A 458 -10.67 28.57 -6.17
C ILE A 458 -11.06 28.75 -7.63
N LEU A 459 -10.79 27.74 -8.48
CA LEU A 459 -11.09 27.86 -9.90
C LEU A 459 -12.60 27.84 -10.15
N PRO A 460 -13.11 28.72 -11.02
CA PRO A 460 -14.55 28.81 -11.32
C PRO A 460 -15.07 27.46 -11.83
N ALA A 461 -16.31 27.15 -11.43
CA ALA A 461 -17.02 25.99 -11.97
C ALA A 461 -17.18 26.15 -13.48
N GLU A 462 -17.03 25.05 -14.21
CA GLU A 462 -17.30 25.06 -15.64
C GLU A 462 -18.78 25.28 -15.89
N LYS A 463 -19.09 26.15 -16.83
CA LYS A 463 -20.45 26.24 -17.36
C LYS A 463 -20.71 24.95 -18.15
N GLU A 464 -21.74 24.21 -17.78
CA GLU A 464 -22.24 23.11 -18.60
C GLU A 464 -22.45 23.65 -20.02
N ALA A 465 -21.77 23.03 -21.00
CA ALA A 465 -21.84 23.39 -22.40
C ALA A 465 -23.09 22.77 -23.04
#